data_4cffc55b865439616bd5ce7d1a9e12f9
#
_entry.id   4cffc55b865439616bd5ce7d1a9e12f9
#
_cell.length_a   1.000
_cell.length_b   1.000
_cell.length_c   1.000
_cell.angle_alpha   90.00
_cell.angle_beta   90.00
_cell.angle_gamma   90.00
#
_symmetry.space_group_name_H-M   'P 1'
#
loop_
_entity.id
_entity.type
_entity.pdbx_description
1 polymer ?
#
loop_
_entity_poly.entity_id
_entity_poly.type
_entity_poly.pdbx_seq_one_letter_code
_entity_poly.pdbx_strand_id
1 'polypeptide(L)'
;MAAVLVLLTGCQSIGGLDVTKVMKKQLDINSYEAQQTMSIHFEPASGKLQDDDTAMIKAFNDAQLTIQVKAQDAQRFSMSGKLKVASDEVPFTIGRKDNRMALKLEGAKSPIVMSNDMNTQLLSTVQPASKQLKAFTESTITLFGKHAPNPQNASVKQVTEQIMGQSLPLSQLHIEFGGNELVPWVKQLLQSALKDEEGMKAWFLEMGKWYVPMLTAALSQAAPEMEGEVPDMLKDGEAFGLSAYKMFKEQLPSIISQLDQGYEAWVKSNPDAAVLLGPDTKLVLDLYADQESNIRKLNASLAIAVPASAGAPFKKVTINQSTEYSNLNGNVKVDDVDFSSSVSLTDPEMTPGKWLRHFDPSSVAHKWLKQVGVTKKWTTIPVSTTNYDDWFYDDMALPYTKSGTMMVPLRFITEEFDAKLKWEGKTKLTITDDITGAVAELTMNSKQAKVGGQTLVMPLAPEVKDGQLYVPLRSLSQMLGFTFTINKHDGSQWLELNRE
;
A
#
# COMPACT_ATOMS: atom_id res chain seq x y z
N MET A 1 5.58 -11.89 4.19
CA MET A 1 5.44 -13.04 5.12
C MET A 1 5.20 -14.36 4.41
N ALA A 2 4.17 -14.52 3.57
CA ALA A 2 3.88 -15.80 2.89
C ALA A 2 5.07 -16.38 2.10
N ALA A 3 5.80 -15.57 1.31
CA ALA A 3 6.97 -16.03 0.54
C ALA A 3 8.14 -16.52 1.43
N VAL A 4 8.33 -15.88 2.60
CA VAL A 4 9.33 -16.28 3.60
C VAL A 4 8.92 -17.61 4.25
N LEU A 5 7.64 -17.80 4.50
CA LEU A 5 7.09 -19.05 5.03
C LEU A 5 7.28 -20.22 4.05
N VAL A 6 7.14 -19.97 2.74
CA VAL A 6 7.35 -21.00 1.71
C VAL A 6 8.82 -21.47 1.68
N LEU A 7 9.78 -20.56 1.80
CA LEU A 7 11.22 -20.95 1.88
C LEU A 7 11.54 -21.74 3.15
N LEU A 8 10.83 -21.47 4.25
CA LEU A 8 10.98 -22.21 5.51
C LEU A 8 10.35 -23.61 5.46
N THR A 9 9.26 -23.79 4.70
CA THR A 9 8.54 -25.07 4.65
C THR A 9 9.32 -26.18 3.95
N GLY A 10 10.39 -25.86 3.20
CA GLY A 10 11.22 -26.82 2.50
C GLY A 10 12.17 -27.61 3.38
N CYS A 11 12.22 -27.31 4.66
CA CYS A 11 13.19 -27.95 5.54
C CYS A 11 12.66 -29.28 6.08
N GLN A 12 13.20 -30.39 5.58
CA GLN A 12 13.27 -31.61 6.39
C GLN A 12 13.94 -31.24 7.72
N SER A 13 13.76 -32.06 8.77
CA SER A 13 14.36 -31.77 10.08
C SER A 13 15.81 -31.28 9.97
N ILE A 14 16.06 -30.02 10.37
CA ILE A 14 17.40 -29.43 10.42
C ILE A 14 17.87 -29.45 11.85
N GLY A 15 19.00 -30.09 12.13
CA GLY A 15 19.57 -30.11 13.48
C GLY A 15 18.62 -30.61 14.57
N GLY A 16 17.66 -31.48 14.22
CA GLY A 16 16.65 -32.01 15.13
C GLY A 16 15.37 -31.14 15.27
N LEU A 17 15.30 -29.97 14.68
CA LEU A 17 14.09 -29.14 14.64
C LEU A 17 13.22 -29.55 13.45
N ASP A 18 11.98 -29.98 13.71
CA ASP A 18 10.97 -30.24 12.70
C ASP A 18 10.29 -28.92 12.30
N VAL A 19 10.80 -28.31 11.22
CA VAL A 19 10.33 -27.02 10.72
C VAL A 19 8.88 -27.12 10.22
N THR A 20 8.51 -28.23 9.59
CA THR A 20 7.13 -28.47 9.14
C THR A 20 6.15 -28.45 10.30
N LYS A 21 6.51 -29.09 11.43
CA LYS A 21 5.70 -29.07 12.66
C LYS A 21 5.59 -27.67 13.22
N VAL A 22 6.70 -26.92 13.29
CA VAL A 22 6.70 -25.50 13.74
C VAL A 22 5.75 -24.67 12.89
N MET A 23 5.81 -24.80 11.56
CA MET A 23 4.96 -24.04 10.65
C MET A 23 3.47 -24.41 10.79
N LYS A 24 3.15 -25.71 10.89
CA LYS A 24 1.77 -26.15 11.11
C LYS A 24 1.21 -25.65 12.45
N LYS A 25 2.02 -25.62 13.49
CA LYS A 25 1.61 -25.14 14.81
C LYS A 25 1.14 -23.69 14.79
N GLN A 26 1.70 -22.84 13.88
CA GLN A 26 1.25 -21.45 13.74
C GLN A 26 -0.20 -21.34 13.26
N LEU A 27 -0.72 -22.34 12.53
CA LEU A 27 -2.11 -22.36 12.05
C LEU A 27 -3.13 -22.56 13.19
N ASP A 28 -2.68 -22.98 14.37
CA ASP A 28 -3.49 -23.21 15.54
C ASP A 28 -3.46 -22.03 16.55
N ILE A 29 -2.69 -20.98 16.23
CA ILE A 29 -2.63 -19.78 17.07
C ILE A 29 -3.81 -18.87 16.71
N ASN A 30 -4.76 -18.73 17.65
CA ASN A 30 -5.95 -17.90 17.48
C ASN A 30 -5.82 -16.53 18.18
N SER A 31 -5.14 -16.50 19.33
CA SER A 31 -4.89 -15.26 20.08
C SER A 31 -3.41 -15.13 20.44
N TYR A 32 -2.91 -13.90 20.44
CA TYR A 32 -1.50 -13.63 20.79
C TYR A 32 -1.27 -12.15 21.09
N GLU A 33 -0.19 -11.88 21.78
CA GLU A 33 0.44 -10.57 21.86
C GLU A 33 1.77 -10.61 21.10
N ALA A 34 2.09 -9.53 20.37
CA ALA A 34 3.35 -9.44 19.66
C ALA A 34 3.96 -8.03 19.74
N GLN A 35 5.28 -7.99 19.72
CA GLN A 35 6.03 -6.76 19.52
C GLN A 35 6.85 -6.89 18.25
N GLN A 36 6.71 -5.93 17.34
CA GLN A 36 7.37 -5.91 16.06
C GLN A 36 8.17 -4.63 15.87
N THR A 37 9.38 -4.76 15.34
CA THR A 37 10.18 -3.63 14.86
C THR A 37 10.52 -3.86 13.39
N MET A 38 10.47 -2.79 12.61
CA MET A 38 10.87 -2.79 11.20
C MET A 38 11.75 -1.59 10.93
N SER A 39 12.77 -1.78 10.10
CA SER A 39 13.61 -0.71 9.56
C SER A 39 13.95 -0.99 8.11
N ILE A 40 14.23 0.08 7.39
CA ILE A 40 14.70 0.03 6.02
C ILE A 40 16.04 0.74 5.94
N HIS A 41 16.97 0.19 5.16
CA HIS A 41 18.29 0.77 4.96
C HIS A 41 18.65 0.81 3.48
N PHE A 42 18.98 1.99 2.97
CA PHE A 42 19.43 2.23 1.62
C PHE A 42 20.94 2.43 1.60
N GLU A 43 21.65 1.59 0.87
CA GLU A 43 23.09 1.76 0.64
C GLU A 43 23.28 2.68 -0.58
N PRO A 44 23.94 3.84 -0.43
CA PRO A 44 24.09 4.80 -1.52
C PRO A 44 24.72 4.20 -2.78
N ALA A 45 24.30 4.65 -3.94
CA ALA A 45 24.94 4.35 -5.22
C ALA A 45 26.37 4.92 -5.28
N SER A 46 27.22 4.31 -6.10
CA SER A 46 28.58 4.80 -6.31
C SER A 46 28.54 6.13 -7.10
N GLY A 47 29.22 7.15 -6.59
CA GLY A 47 29.29 8.47 -7.24
C GLY A 47 28.79 9.61 -6.34
N LYS A 48 28.76 10.83 -6.91
CA LYS A 48 28.26 12.01 -6.19
C LYS A 48 26.72 12.04 -6.32
N LEU A 49 26.05 11.87 -5.20
CA LEU A 49 24.60 12.02 -5.10
C LEU A 49 24.21 13.51 -5.08
N GLN A 50 22.97 13.81 -5.46
CA GLN A 50 22.37 15.11 -5.24
C GLN A 50 22.08 15.28 -3.73
N ASP A 51 22.02 16.54 -3.27
CA ASP A 51 21.79 16.82 -1.84
C ASP A 51 20.43 16.28 -1.37
N ASP A 52 19.40 16.35 -2.22
CA ASP A 52 18.06 15.82 -1.93
C ASP A 52 18.07 14.29 -1.79
N ASP A 53 18.79 13.57 -2.66
CA ASP A 53 18.94 12.12 -2.57
C ASP A 53 19.65 11.70 -1.28
N THR A 54 20.68 12.44 -0.91
CA THR A 54 21.45 12.22 0.32
C THR A 54 20.56 12.44 1.55
N ALA A 55 19.76 13.51 1.56
CA ALA A 55 18.81 13.79 2.65
C ALA A 55 17.70 12.72 2.74
N MET A 56 17.18 12.29 1.60
CA MET A 56 16.18 11.23 1.52
C MET A 56 16.73 9.90 2.06
N ILE A 57 17.89 9.45 1.59
CA ILE A 57 18.54 8.21 2.05
C ILE A 57 18.76 8.26 3.57
N LYS A 58 19.26 9.39 4.08
CA LYS A 58 19.47 9.55 5.51
C LYS A 58 18.16 9.46 6.30
N ALA A 59 17.10 10.14 5.84
CA ALA A 59 15.80 10.12 6.51
C ALA A 59 15.22 8.70 6.60
N PHE A 60 15.31 7.92 5.51
CA PHE A 60 14.84 6.54 5.50
C PHE A 60 15.73 5.59 6.31
N ASN A 61 17.05 5.79 6.31
CA ASN A 61 17.97 4.97 7.10
C ASN A 61 17.77 5.16 8.61
N ASP A 62 17.26 6.34 9.01
CA ASP A 62 16.88 6.64 10.40
C ASP A 62 15.43 6.21 10.70
N ALA A 63 14.68 5.71 9.71
CA ALA A 63 13.29 5.32 9.88
C ALA A 63 13.14 3.98 10.61
N GLN A 64 12.28 3.98 11.60
CA GLN A 64 11.93 2.79 12.38
C GLN A 64 10.43 2.75 12.66
N LEU A 65 9.83 1.62 12.42
CA LEU A 65 8.45 1.32 12.77
C LEU A 65 8.44 0.34 13.95
N THR A 66 7.83 0.72 15.04
CA THR A 66 7.61 -0.17 16.21
C THR A 66 6.12 -0.38 16.38
N ILE A 67 5.69 -1.62 16.54
CA ILE A 67 4.28 -2.00 16.67
C ILE A 67 4.11 -2.98 17.83
N GLN A 68 3.11 -2.76 18.65
CA GLN A 68 2.57 -3.74 19.59
C GLN A 68 1.24 -4.23 19.07
N VAL A 69 1.04 -5.54 19.02
CA VAL A 69 -0.17 -6.19 18.53
C VAL A 69 -0.81 -6.97 19.68
N LYS A 70 -2.12 -6.83 19.82
CA LYS A 70 -2.97 -7.67 20.68
C LYS A 70 -4.06 -8.25 19.78
N ALA A 71 -4.00 -9.54 19.52
CA ALA A 71 -4.99 -10.26 18.73
C ALA A 71 -5.78 -11.22 19.63
N GLN A 72 -7.06 -10.95 19.80
CA GLN A 72 -7.97 -11.81 20.55
C GLN A 72 -8.48 -12.96 19.66
N ASP A 73 -8.71 -12.66 18.39
CA ASP A 73 -9.08 -13.57 17.32
C ASP A 73 -8.87 -12.89 15.95
N ALA A 74 -9.26 -13.55 14.88
CA ALA A 74 -9.11 -13.02 13.51
C ALA A 74 -9.93 -11.75 13.24
N GLN A 75 -10.95 -11.45 14.05
CA GLN A 75 -11.87 -10.31 13.86
C GLN A 75 -11.60 -9.17 14.83
N ARG A 76 -10.99 -9.47 15.97
CA ARG A 76 -10.75 -8.52 17.06
C ARG A 76 -9.27 -8.43 17.34
N PHE A 77 -8.68 -7.32 16.91
CA PHE A 77 -7.30 -7.00 17.24
C PHE A 77 -7.11 -5.50 17.44
N SER A 78 -6.11 -5.14 18.18
CA SER A 78 -5.59 -3.78 18.27
C SER A 78 -4.09 -3.77 17.99
N MET A 79 -3.62 -2.67 17.39
CA MET A 79 -2.22 -2.37 17.18
C MET A 79 -1.96 -0.97 17.70
N SER A 80 -0.92 -0.79 18.47
CA SER A 80 -0.40 0.53 18.83
C SER A 80 1.08 0.60 18.45
N GLY A 81 1.53 1.74 18.02
CA GLY A 81 2.91 1.85 17.58
C GLY A 81 3.32 3.27 17.28
N LYS A 82 4.52 3.39 16.73
CA LYS A 82 5.10 4.65 16.31
C LYS A 82 5.95 4.47 15.07
N LEU A 83 5.82 5.42 14.16
CA LEU A 83 6.71 5.58 13.02
C LEU A 83 7.68 6.72 13.34
N LYS A 84 8.96 6.40 13.42
CA LYS A 84 10.03 7.37 13.56
C LYS A 84 10.68 7.59 12.18
N VAL A 85 10.88 8.85 11.80
CA VAL A 85 11.63 9.24 10.60
C VAL A 85 12.52 10.43 10.98
N ALA A 86 13.82 10.26 10.89
CA ALA A 86 14.79 11.23 11.39
C ALA A 86 14.53 11.57 12.89
N SER A 87 14.26 12.84 13.21
CA SER A 87 13.93 13.29 14.56
C SER A 87 12.43 13.24 14.89
N ASP A 88 11.60 13.06 13.88
CA ASP A 88 10.14 13.09 14.01
C ASP A 88 9.60 11.71 14.39
N GLU A 89 8.59 11.67 15.23
CA GLU A 89 7.91 10.44 15.66
C GLU A 89 6.40 10.65 15.59
N VAL A 90 5.69 9.70 14.95
CA VAL A 90 4.23 9.72 14.83
C VAL A 90 3.67 8.48 15.49
N PRO A 91 3.12 8.57 16.68
CA PRO A 91 2.33 7.52 17.30
C PRO A 91 1.04 7.26 16.53
N PHE A 92 0.66 5.99 16.50
CA PHE A 92 -0.61 5.58 15.90
C PHE A 92 -1.26 4.44 16.69
N THR A 93 -2.57 4.30 16.52
CA THR A 93 -3.34 3.16 17.02
C THR A 93 -4.27 2.67 15.90
N ILE A 94 -4.32 1.38 15.69
CA ILE A 94 -5.25 0.72 14.78
C ILE A 94 -6.11 -0.23 15.61
N GLY A 95 -7.41 -0.22 15.40
CA GLY A 95 -8.32 -1.20 15.99
C GLY A 95 -9.23 -1.79 14.96
N ARG A 96 -9.53 -3.07 15.12
CA ARG A 96 -10.57 -3.77 14.36
C ARG A 96 -11.63 -4.28 15.31
N LYS A 97 -12.87 -3.91 15.03
CA LYS A 97 -14.04 -4.41 15.74
C LYS A 97 -15.12 -4.72 14.71
N ASP A 98 -15.61 -5.94 14.76
CA ASP A 98 -16.52 -6.44 13.75
C ASP A 98 -15.87 -6.34 12.35
N ASN A 99 -16.56 -5.77 11.39
CA ASN A 99 -15.99 -5.60 10.05
C ASN A 99 -15.40 -4.19 9.81
N ARG A 100 -15.18 -3.37 10.84
CA ARG A 100 -14.63 -2.01 10.70
C ARG A 100 -13.21 -1.94 11.21
N MET A 101 -12.37 -1.19 10.52
CA MET A 101 -11.01 -0.87 10.94
C MET A 101 -10.86 0.65 11.06
N ALA A 102 -10.33 1.11 12.19
CA ALA A 102 -10.04 2.52 12.41
C ALA A 102 -8.55 2.72 12.67
N LEU A 103 -7.98 3.73 12.04
CA LEU A 103 -6.62 4.23 12.26
C LEU A 103 -6.72 5.60 12.95
N LYS A 104 -6.09 5.75 14.09
CA LYS A 104 -5.88 7.02 14.76
C LYS A 104 -4.40 7.37 14.70
N LEU A 105 -4.08 8.47 14.04
CA LEU A 105 -2.73 9.07 14.04
C LEU A 105 -2.66 10.19 15.06
N GLU A 106 -1.50 10.41 15.65
CA GLU A 106 -1.30 11.57 16.52
C GLU A 106 -1.53 12.87 15.75
N GLY A 107 -2.22 13.81 16.37
CA GLY A 107 -2.63 15.07 15.75
C GLY A 107 -3.86 14.98 14.87
N ALA A 108 -4.39 13.78 14.55
CA ALA A 108 -5.66 13.66 13.84
C ALA A 108 -6.83 14.05 14.75
N LYS A 109 -7.74 14.88 14.22
CA LYS A 109 -8.95 15.36 14.94
C LYS A 109 -9.91 14.22 15.27
N SER A 110 -9.97 13.21 14.41
CA SER A 110 -10.78 12.01 14.62
C SER A 110 -10.15 10.81 13.95
N PRO A 111 -10.51 9.58 14.32
CA PRO A 111 -10.04 8.38 13.66
C PRO A 111 -10.43 8.33 12.18
N ILE A 112 -9.57 7.72 11.38
CA ILE A 112 -9.80 7.47 9.96
C ILE A 112 -10.32 6.04 9.83
N VAL A 113 -11.55 5.88 9.40
CA VAL A 113 -12.15 4.56 9.18
C VAL A 113 -11.99 4.16 7.73
N MET A 114 -11.45 2.98 7.52
CA MET A 114 -11.56 2.31 6.24
C MET A 114 -12.96 1.71 6.17
N SER A 115 -13.86 2.37 5.43
CA SER A 115 -15.23 1.90 5.27
C SER A 115 -15.25 0.60 4.49
N ASN A 116 -16.15 -0.25 4.91
CA ASN A 116 -16.20 -1.64 4.55
C ASN A 116 -16.78 -1.94 3.17
N ASP A 117 -17.20 -0.95 2.39
CA ASP A 117 -17.92 -1.25 1.15
C ASP A 117 -17.06 -1.99 0.12
N MET A 118 -15.74 -1.74 0.09
CA MET A 118 -14.80 -2.58 -0.67
C MET A 118 -14.21 -3.75 0.14
N ASN A 119 -14.09 -3.61 1.46
CA ASN A 119 -13.48 -4.65 2.32
C ASN A 119 -14.47 -5.61 2.96
N THR A 120 -15.74 -5.21 3.21
CA THR A 120 -16.73 -6.10 3.85
C THR A 120 -17.09 -7.25 2.93
N GLN A 121 -17.25 -6.98 1.65
CA GLN A 121 -17.51 -8.04 0.69
C GLN A 121 -16.26 -8.90 0.48
N LEU A 122 -15.08 -8.30 0.32
CA LEU A 122 -13.82 -9.06 0.23
C LEU A 122 -13.54 -9.84 1.53
N LEU A 123 -13.74 -9.24 2.70
CA LEU A 123 -13.52 -9.90 4.01
C LEU A 123 -14.65 -10.84 4.40
N SER A 124 -15.91 -10.58 4.03
CA SER A 124 -17.01 -11.53 4.24
C SER A 124 -16.90 -12.72 3.29
N THR A 125 -16.32 -12.52 2.12
CA THR A 125 -15.99 -13.60 1.18
C THR A 125 -14.77 -14.38 1.64
N VAL A 126 -13.84 -13.76 2.36
CA VAL A 126 -12.67 -14.42 2.95
C VAL A 126 -13.02 -15.15 4.26
N GLN A 127 -14.14 -14.86 4.94
CA GLN A 127 -14.55 -15.58 6.17
C GLN A 127 -14.93 -17.06 5.94
N PRO A 128 -15.72 -17.44 4.92
CA PRO A 128 -15.84 -18.84 4.53
C PRO A 128 -14.52 -19.42 4.00
N ALA A 129 -13.72 -18.60 3.32
CA ALA A 129 -12.39 -18.95 2.86
C ALA A 129 -11.36 -19.15 3.98
N SER A 130 -11.62 -18.77 5.22
CA SER A 130 -10.68 -18.99 6.33
C SER A 130 -10.38 -20.47 6.58
N LYS A 131 -11.39 -21.33 6.48
CA LYS A 131 -11.21 -22.79 6.59
C LYS A 131 -10.52 -23.36 5.35
N GLN A 132 -10.92 -22.93 4.18
CA GLN A 132 -10.27 -23.31 2.92
C GLN A 132 -8.85 -22.78 2.83
N LEU A 133 -8.62 -21.52 3.24
CA LEU A 133 -7.29 -20.95 3.32
C LEU A 133 -6.40 -21.71 4.31
N LYS A 134 -6.91 -22.10 5.48
CA LYS A 134 -6.18 -22.93 6.43
C LYS A 134 -5.81 -24.28 5.80
N ALA A 135 -6.75 -24.97 5.16
CA ALA A 135 -6.53 -26.25 4.50
C ALA A 135 -5.52 -26.12 3.35
N PHE A 136 -5.65 -25.10 2.52
CA PHE A 136 -4.67 -24.81 1.45
C PHE A 136 -3.28 -24.49 2.02
N THR A 137 -3.18 -23.68 3.07
CA THR A 137 -1.91 -23.36 3.73
C THR A 137 -1.27 -24.61 4.33
N GLU A 138 -2.06 -25.47 4.99
CA GLU A 138 -1.59 -26.72 5.56
C GLU A 138 -1.09 -27.70 4.47
N SER A 139 -1.82 -27.79 3.36
CA SER A 139 -1.41 -28.57 2.18
C SER A 139 -0.12 -28.01 1.58
N THR A 140 0.02 -26.68 1.51
CA THR A 140 1.24 -26.01 1.03
C THR A 140 2.43 -26.33 1.94
N ILE A 141 2.29 -26.18 3.25
CA ILE A 141 3.33 -26.53 4.24
C ILE A 141 3.74 -28.01 4.09
N THR A 142 2.77 -28.89 3.86
CA THR A 142 3.01 -30.33 3.72
C THR A 142 3.76 -30.64 2.43
N LEU A 143 3.34 -30.11 1.29
CA LEU A 143 3.96 -30.33 -0.01
C LEU A 143 5.40 -29.78 -0.03
N PHE A 144 5.59 -28.53 0.38
CA PHE A 144 6.90 -27.90 0.42
C PHE A 144 7.81 -28.57 1.45
N GLY A 145 7.29 -28.90 2.66
CA GLY A 145 8.05 -29.61 3.68
C GLY A 145 8.58 -30.98 3.22
N LYS A 146 7.89 -31.62 2.25
CA LYS A 146 8.31 -32.89 1.68
C LYS A 146 9.32 -32.74 0.53
N HIS A 147 9.18 -31.70 -0.29
CA HIS A 147 9.84 -31.60 -1.59
C HIS A 147 10.87 -30.49 -1.74
N ALA A 148 10.78 -29.42 -0.95
CA ALA A 148 11.74 -28.33 -1.07
C ALA A 148 13.09 -28.74 -0.48
N PRO A 149 14.19 -28.46 -1.18
CA PRO A 149 15.52 -28.73 -0.66
C PRO A 149 15.85 -27.79 0.50
N ASN A 150 16.63 -28.28 1.46
CA ASN A 150 17.14 -27.42 2.52
C ASN A 150 18.05 -26.33 1.94
N PRO A 151 17.97 -25.08 2.45
CA PRO A 151 18.96 -24.06 2.11
C PRO A 151 20.38 -24.53 2.44
N GLN A 152 21.37 -24.10 1.63
CA GLN A 152 22.76 -24.52 1.83
C GLN A 152 23.32 -24.05 3.17
N ASN A 153 22.95 -22.83 3.56
CA ASN A 153 23.38 -22.22 4.82
C ASN A 153 22.22 -22.25 5.81
N ALA A 154 21.99 -23.42 6.41
CA ALA A 154 20.99 -23.60 7.46
C ALA A 154 21.60 -24.32 8.68
N SER A 155 21.29 -23.82 9.88
CA SER A 155 21.78 -24.42 11.13
C SER A 155 20.77 -24.26 12.26
N VAL A 156 20.82 -25.17 13.23
CA VAL A 156 20.01 -25.09 14.46
C VAL A 156 20.91 -25.12 15.66
N LYS A 157 20.67 -24.25 16.62
CA LYS A 157 21.33 -24.23 17.94
C LYS A 157 20.32 -23.98 19.06
N GLN A 158 20.63 -24.48 20.26
CA GLN A 158 19.89 -24.17 21.46
C GLN A 158 20.38 -22.83 22.05
N VAL A 159 19.44 -21.95 22.37
CA VAL A 159 19.74 -20.62 22.92
C VAL A 159 18.78 -20.30 24.06
N THR A 160 19.14 -19.31 24.86
CA THR A 160 18.25 -18.69 25.83
C THR A 160 18.05 -17.25 25.41
N GLU A 161 16.81 -16.83 25.12
CA GLU A 161 16.48 -15.48 24.66
C GLU A 161 15.50 -14.80 25.62
N GLN A 162 15.60 -13.47 25.67
CA GLN A 162 14.59 -12.63 26.32
C GLN A 162 13.47 -12.34 25.31
N ILE A 163 12.28 -12.81 25.58
CA ILE A 163 11.09 -12.60 24.75
C ILE A 163 10.07 -11.82 25.56
N MET A 164 9.85 -10.57 25.20
CA MET A 164 8.92 -9.67 25.90
C MET A 164 9.10 -9.71 27.44
N GLY A 165 10.36 -9.71 27.90
CA GLY A 165 10.73 -9.73 29.32
C GLY A 165 10.78 -11.11 29.99
N GLN A 166 10.52 -12.20 29.25
CA GLN A 166 10.64 -13.57 29.75
C GLN A 166 11.87 -14.27 29.19
N SER A 167 12.66 -14.91 30.03
CA SER A 167 13.81 -15.72 29.61
C SER A 167 13.33 -17.12 29.21
N LEU A 168 13.49 -17.49 27.93
CA LEU A 168 12.99 -18.74 27.38
C LEU A 168 14.11 -19.57 26.73
N PRO A 169 14.18 -20.89 27.01
CA PRO A 169 15.02 -21.81 26.22
C PRO A 169 14.36 -22.09 24.89
N LEU A 170 15.08 -21.83 23.79
CA LEU A 170 14.55 -21.89 22.43
C LEU A 170 15.52 -22.61 21.49
N SER A 171 14.96 -23.22 20.44
CA SER A 171 15.72 -23.70 19.29
C SER A 171 15.75 -22.58 18.24
N GLN A 172 16.91 -22.01 17.96
CA GLN A 172 17.13 -21.04 16.89
C GLN A 172 17.46 -21.77 15.59
N LEU A 173 16.60 -21.66 14.59
CA LEU A 173 16.89 -21.99 13.20
C LEU A 173 17.41 -20.75 12.50
N HIS A 174 18.65 -20.81 12.01
CA HIS A 174 19.27 -19.79 11.17
C HIS A 174 19.29 -20.23 9.72
N ILE A 175 18.87 -19.40 8.81
CA ILE A 175 18.89 -19.62 7.35
C ILE A 175 19.47 -18.40 6.66
N GLU A 176 20.42 -18.61 5.75
CA GLU A 176 20.83 -17.64 4.76
C GLU A 176 20.54 -18.15 3.36
N PHE A 177 19.93 -17.33 2.53
CA PHE A 177 19.50 -17.68 1.19
C PHE A 177 19.86 -16.55 0.20
N GLY A 178 20.76 -16.83 -0.72
CA GLY A 178 21.20 -15.87 -1.74
C GLY A 178 20.30 -15.87 -2.98
N GLY A 179 20.26 -14.73 -3.69
CA GLY A 179 19.51 -14.63 -4.94
C GLY A 179 19.97 -15.66 -6.00
N ASN A 180 21.26 -15.98 -6.01
CA ASN A 180 21.84 -16.99 -6.91
C ASN A 180 21.41 -18.42 -6.56
N GLU A 181 20.86 -18.67 -5.38
CA GLU A 181 20.33 -19.98 -4.98
C GLU A 181 18.87 -20.19 -5.42
N LEU A 182 18.14 -19.08 -5.72
CA LEU A 182 16.70 -19.13 -5.94
C LEU A 182 16.31 -20.05 -7.10
N VAL A 183 16.90 -19.89 -8.27
CA VAL A 183 16.53 -20.69 -9.46
C VAL A 183 16.94 -22.16 -9.32
N PRO A 184 18.15 -22.50 -8.87
CA PRO A 184 18.51 -23.89 -8.54
C PRO A 184 17.58 -24.53 -7.51
N TRP A 185 17.20 -23.78 -6.48
CA TRP A 185 16.28 -24.24 -5.44
C TRP A 185 14.87 -24.52 -5.99
N VAL A 186 14.30 -23.60 -6.76
CA VAL A 186 12.99 -23.77 -7.42
C VAL A 186 13.01 -24.98 -8.35
N LYS A 187 14.07 -25.15 -9.13
CA LYS A 187 14.22 -26.31 -10.03
C LYS A 187 14.20 -27.62 -9.26
N GLN A 188 14.98 -27.75 -8.18
CA GLN A 188 15.02 -28.95 -7.36
C GLN A 188 13.65 -29.25 -6.71
N LEU A 189 12.97 -28.21 -6.21
CA LEU A 189 11.61 -28.30 -5.70
C LEU A 189 10.67 -28.89 -6.76
N LEU A 190 10.62 -28.31 -7.96
CA LEU A 190 9.78 -28.76 -9.06
C LEU A 190 10.07 -30.19 -9.49
N GLN A 191 11.35 -30.55 -9.60
CA GLN A 191 11.79 -31.92 -9.94
C GLN A 191 11.39 -32.94 -8.86
N SER A 192 11.42 -32.54 -7.60
CA SER A 192 11.02 -33.42 -6.48
C SER A 192 9.48 -33.56 -6.44
N ALA A 193 8.76 -32.45 -6.58
CA ALA A 193 7.29 -32.42 -6.56
C ALA A 193 6.67 -33.22 -7.72
N LEU A 194 7.29 -33.23 -8.90
CA LEU A 194 6.87 -34.05 -10.05
C LEU A 194 6.72 -35.55 -9.72
N LYS A 195 7.50 -36.06 -8.77
CA LYS A 195 7.47 -37.46 -8.37
C LYS A 195 6.32 -37.80 -7.39
N ASP A 196 5.64 -36.78 -6.89
CA ASP A 196 4.51 -36.89 -5.93
C ASP A 196 3.20 -36.45 -6.58
N GLU A 197 2.70 -37.26 -7.50
CA GLU A 197 1.46 -36.94 -8.23
C GLU A 197 0.26 -36.73 -7.29
N GLU A 198 0.14 -37.56 -6.26
CA GLU A 198 -0.97 -37.46 -5.31
C GLU A 198 -0.89 -36.21 -4.45
N GLY A 199 0.30 -35.87 -3.93
CA GLY A 199 0.54 -34.66 -3.15
C GLY A 199 0.30 -33.39 -3.97
N MET A 200 0.80 -33.35 -5.22
CA MET A 200 0.57 -32.26 -6.13
C MET A 200 -0.93 -32.10 -6.47
N LYS A 201 -1.59 -33.20 -6.81
CA LYS A 201 -3.03 -33.17 -7.11
C LYS A 201 -3.83 -32.66 -5.91
N ALA A 202 -3.53 -33.16 -4.71
CA ALA A 202 -4.19 -32.72 -3.47
C ALA A 202 -3.99 -31.21 -3.23
N TRP A 203 -2.77 -30.70 -3.46
CA TRP A 203 -2.46 -29.30 -3.31
C TRP A 203 -3.26 -28.42 -4.29
N PHE A 204 -3.35 -28.81 -5.56
CA PHE A 204 -4.15 -28.09 -6.57
C PHE A 204 -5.65 -28.10 -6.25
N LEU A 205 -6.17 -29.21 -5.69
CA LEU A 205 -7.56 -29.30 -5.24
C LEU A 205 -7.84 -28.29 -4.11
N GLU A 206 -6.98 -28.24 -3.09
CA GLU A 206 -7.15 -27.27 -1.99
C GLU A 206 -6.96 -25.83 -2.48
N MET A 207 -6.04 -25.58 -3.41
CA MET A 207 -5.89 -24.29 -4.07
C MET A 207 -7.18 -23.87 -4.78
N GLY A 208 -7.78 -24.75 -5.56
CA GLY A 208 -9.03 -24.46 -6.29
C GLY A 208 -10.21 -24.17 -5.34
N LYS A 209 -10.36 -24.95 -4.27
CA LYS A 209 -11.39 -24.74 -3.24
C LYS A 209 -11.28 -23.38 -2.55
N TRP A 210 -10.05 -22.88 -2.36
CA TRP A 210 -9.81 -21.57 -1.78
C TRP A 210 -9.91 -20.44 -2.83
N TYR A 211 -9.29 -20.63 -3.99
CA TYR A 211 -9.11 -19.55 -4.98
C TYR A 211 -10.41 -19.21 -5.73
N VAL A 212 -11.19 -20.22 -6.14
CA VAL A 212 -12.39 -20.01 -6.96
C VAL A 212 -13.46 -19.15 -6.26
N PRO A 213 -13.85 -19.41 -5.00
CA PRO A 213 -14.79 -18.52 -4.30
C PRO A 213 -14.29 -17.10 -4.16
N MET A 214 -12.99 -16.91 -3.91
CA MET A 214 -12.37 -15.59 -3.81
C MET A 214 -12.41 -14.85 -5.15
N LEU A 215 -12.06 -15.52 -6.25
CA LEU A 215 -12.07 -14.94 -7.59
C LEU A 215 -13.50 -14.59 -8.05
N THR A 216 -14.46 -15.50 -7.83
CA THR A 216 -15.87 -15.26 -8.18
C THR A 216 -16.42 -14.04 -7.45
N ALA A 217 -16.12 -13.90 -6.16
CA ALA A 217 -16.53 -12.72 -5.40
C ALA A 217 -15.88 -11.43 -5.90
N ALA A 218 -14.60 -11.47 -6.24
CA ALA A 218 -13.90 -10.32 -6.82
C ALA A 218 -14.48 -9.90 -8.18
N LEU A 219 -14.82 -10.87 -9.03
CA LEU A 219 -15.44 -10.62 -10.34
C LEU A 219 -16.85 -10.03 -10.21
N SER A 220 -17.69 -10.56 -9.31
CA SER A 220 -19.03 -10.01 -9.02
C SER A 220 -19.00 -8.56 -8.56
N GLN A 221 -17.91 -8.14 -7.90
CA GLN A 221 -17.71 -6.75 -7.48
C GLN A 221 -17.24 -5.84 -8.61
N ALA A 222 -16.28 -6.32 -9.42
CA ALA A 222 -15.65 -5.53 -10.47
C ALA A 222 -16.57 -5.33 -11.69
N ALA A 223 -17.46 -6.28 -11.94
CA ALA A 223 -18.35 -6.27 -13.08
C ALA A 223 -19.74 -6.85 -12.70
N PRO A 224 -20.58 -6.10 -11.97
CA PRO A 224 -21.90 -6.55 -11.56
C PRO A 224 -22.80 -6.95 -12.74
N GLU A 225 -22.57 -6.38 -13.92
CA GLU A 225 -23.30 -6.66 -15.14
C GLU A 225 -22.95 -8.03 -15.77
N MET A 226 -21.86 -8.66 -15.32
CA MET A 226 -21.43 -9.99 -15.75
C MET A 226 -21.94 -11.13 -14.85
N GLU A 227 -22.89 -10.86 -13.97
CA GLU A 227 -23.48 -11.82 -13.03
C GLU A 227 -24.31 -12.90 -13.74
N GLY A 228 -23.72 -13.72 -14.51
CA GLY A 228 -24.29 -14.82 -15.31
C GLY A 228 -23.30 -15.44 -16.30
N GLU A 229 -22.20 -14.74 -16.57
CA GLU A 229 -21.17 -15.18 -17.52
C GLU A 229 -19.91 -15.74 -16.85
N VAL A 230 -19.98 -16.15 -15.56
CA VAL A 230 -18.84 -16.80 -14.90
C VAL A 230 -18.52 -18.09 -15.66
N PRO A 231 -17.32 -18.26 -16.21
CA PRO A 231 -16.94 -19.48 -16.93
C PRO A 231 -17.20 -20.72 -16.07
N ASP A 232 -17.71 -21.80 -16.67
CA ASP A 232 -18.08 -23.02 -15.96
C ASP A 232 -16.94 -23.57 -15.10
N MET A 233 -15.69 -23.39 -15.52
CA MET A 233 -14.50 -23.78 -14.76
C MET A 233 -14.34 -23.02 -13.44
N LEU A 234 -14.98 -21.86 -13.28
CA LEU A 234 -14.94 -21.05 -12.04
C LEU A 234 -16.18 -21.28 -11.15
N LYS A 235 -17.04 -22.22 -11.51
CA LYS A 235 -18.22 -22.60 -10.70
C LYS A 235 -17.90 -23.69 -9.68
N ASP A 236 -16.85 -24.49 -9.94
CA ASP A 236 -16.43 -25.60 -9.10
C ASP A 236 -14.92 -25.55 -8.83
N GLY A 237 -14.54 -25.28 -7.58
CA GLY A 237 -13.15 -25.19 -7.16
C GLY A 237 -12.38 -26.51 -7.31
N GLU A 238 -13.02 -27.66 -7.15
CA GLU A 238 -12.36 -28.96 -7.35
C GLU A 238 -12.10 -29.23 -8.83
N ALA A 239 -13.07 -28.95 -9.68
CA ALA A 239 -12.92 -29.08 -11.15
C ALA A 239 -11.83 -28.12 -11.67
N PHE A 240 -11.80 -26.89 -11.16
CA PHE A 240 -10.72 -25.92 -11.44
C PHE A 240 -9.36 -26.45 -11.02
N GLY A 241 -9.23 -26.92 -9.78
CA GLY A 241 -7.99 -27.48 -9.24
C GLY A 241 -7.48 -28.66 -10.05
N LEU A 242 -8.35 -29.59 -10.44
CA LEU A 242 -8.01 -30.72 -11.30
C LEU A 242 -7.53 -30.28 -12.70
N SER A 243 -8.19 -29.30 -13.29
CA SER A 243 -7.81 -28.76 -14.61
C SER A 243 -6.44 -28.08 -14.53
N ALA A 244 -6.25 -27.24 -13.49
CA ALA A 244 -4.97 -26.58 -13.24
C ALA A 244 -3.82 -27.59 -13.01
N TYR A 245 -4.09 -28.66 -12.24
CA TYR A 245 -3.12 -29.75 -12.05
C TYR A 245 -2.71 -30.41 -13.37
N LYS A 246 -3.68 -30.78 -14.22
CA LYS A 246 -3.41 -31.41 -15.53
C LYS A 246 -2.54 -30.50 -16.39
N MET A 247 -2.93 -29.24 -16.52
CA MET A 247 -2.18 -28.26 -17.31
C MET A 247 -0.77 -28.06 -16.79
N PHE A 248 -0.63 -27.93 -15.46
CA PHE A 248 0.70 -27.82 -14.81
C PHE A 248 1.55 -29.04 -15.07
N LYS A 249 1.02 -30.26 -14.89
CA LYS A 249 1.73 -31.52 -15.13
C LYS A 249 2.25 -31.65 -16.56
N GLU A 250 1.44 -31.19 -17.53
CA GLU A 250 1.82 -31.21 -18.96
C GLU A 250 2.93 -30.20 -19.27
N GLN A 251 2.89 -29.01 -18.68
CA GLN A 251 3.84 -27.92 -18.93
C GLN A 251 5.14 -28.04 -18.14
N LEU A 252 5.10 -28.65 -16.96
CA LEU A 252 6.21 -28.66 -16.01
C LEU A 252 7.53 -29.22 -16.57
N PRO A 253 7.56 -30.31 -17.38
CA PRO A 253 8.80 -30.78 -18.00
C PRO A 253 9.46 -29.73 -18.92
N SER A 254 8.63 -28.97 -19.66
CA SER A 254 9.11 -27.88 -20.51
C SER A 254 9.66 -26.73 -19.68
N ILE A 255 9.01 -26.36 -18.58
CA ILE A 255 9.47 -25.33 -17.65
C ILE A 255 10.84 -25.71 -17.06
N ILE A 256 10.98 -26.94 -16.58
CA ILE A 256 12.24 -27.43 -16.04
C ILE A 256 13.36 -27.41 -17.10
N SER A 257 13.05 -27.86 -18.33
CA SER A 257 13.99 -27.81 -19.43
C SER A 257 14.45 -26.40 -19.79
N GLN A 258 13.53 -25.44 -19.77
CA GLN A 258 13.85 -24.02 -20.00
C GLN A 258 14.71 -23.45 -18.87
N LEU A 259 14.46 -23.81 -17.61
CA LEU A 259 15.31 -23.44 -16.49
C LEU A 259 16.72 -24.05 -16.62
N ASP A 260 16.85 -25.26 -17.18
CA ASP A 260 18.14 -25.91 -17.38
C ASP A 260 18.98 -25.30 -18.49
N GLN A 261 18.34 -24.99 -19.61
CA GLN A 261 19.06 -24.61 -20.85
C GLN A 261 19.13 -23.11 -21.06
N GLY A 262 18.15 -22.38 -20.51
CA GLY A 262 17.95 -20.95 -20.79
C GLY A 262 18.39 -20.00 -19.68
N TYR A 263 18.41 -20.44 -18.43
CA TYR A 263 18.62 -19.56 -17.30
C TYR A 263 20.00 -18.86 -17.31
N GLU A 264 21.08 -19.62 -17.48
CA GLU A 264 22.43 -19.03 -17.48
C GLU A 264 22.64 -18.08 -18.67
N ALA A 265 22.13 -18.46 -19.85
CA ALA A 265 22.20 -17.61 -21.03
C ALA A 265 21.36 -16.35 -20.87
N TRP A 266 20.17 -16.48 -20.26
CA TRP A 266 19.29 -15.36 -19.99
C TRP A 266 19.89 -14.38 -18.96
N VAL A 267 20.43 -14.87 -17.85
CA VAL A 267 21.13 -14.04 -16.85
C VAL A 267 22.32 -13.33 -17.49
N LYS A 268 23.09 -14.01 -18.32
CA LYS A 268 24.25 -13.43 -19.02
C LYS A 268 23.84 -12.33 -20.01
N SER A 269 22.70 -12.48 -20.67
CA SER A 269 22.17 -11.46 -21.59
C SER A 269 21.40 -10.33 -20.92
N ASN A 270 21.06 -10.46 -19.62
CA ASN A 270 20.32 -9.49 -18.83
C ASN A 270 21.12 -9.09 -17.57
N PRO A 271 22.02 -8.11 -17.66
CA PRO A 271 22.88 -7.69 -16.54
C PRO A 271 22.08 -7.31 -15.28
N ASP A 272 20.91 -6.73 -15.43
CA ASP A 272 20.03 -6.37 -14.32
C ASP A 272 19.51 -7.59 -13.56
N ALA A 273 19.17 -8.66 -14.28
CA ALA A 273 18.79 -9.92 -13.69
C ALA A 273 19.97 -10.56 -12.94
N ALA A 274 21.20 -10.44 -13.47
CA ALA A 274 22.41 -10.90 -12.79
C ALA A 274 22.64 -10.20 -11.45
N VAL A 275 22.31 -8.91 -11.34
CA VAL A 275 22.37 -8.15 -10.08
C VAL A 275 21.28 -8.61 -9.11
N LEU A 276 20.02 -8.63 -9.57
CA LEU A 276 18.87 -9.01 -8.74
C LEU A 276 18.93 -10.45 -8.22
N LEU A 277 19.43 -11.38 -9.05
CA LEU A 277 19.60 -12.80 -8.70
C LEU A 277 21.06 -13.12 -8.30
N GLY A 278 21.83 -12.11 -7.95
CA GLY A 278 23.21 -12.27 -7.49
C GLY A 278 23.31 -12.53 -5.97
N PRO A 279 24.52 -12.79 -5.46
CA PRO A 279 24.74 -13.08 -4.04
C PRO A 279 24.51 -11.87 -3.12
N ASP A 280 24.48 -10.63 -3.65
CA ASP A 280 24.20 -9.41 -2.90
C ASP A 280 22.71 -9.25 -2.58
N THR A 281 21.80 -9.92 -3.34
CA THR A 281 20.42 -10.13 -2.95
C THR A 281 20.37 -11.33 -2.02
N LYS A 282 19.97 -11.09 -0.76
CA LYS A 282 20.08 -12.10 0.30
C LYS A 282 18.94 -12.01 1.29
N LEU A 283 18.37 -13.15 1.62
CA LEU A 283 17.47 -13.32 2.77
C LEU A 283 18.23 -13.98 3.92
N VAL A 284 18.20 -13.37 5.09
CA VAL A 284 18.65 -13.96 6.36
C VAL A 284 17.44 -14.09 7.26
N LEU A 285 17.24 -15.26 7.85
CA LEU A 285 16.12 -15.56 8.71
C LEU A 285 16.60 -16.29 9.96
N ASP A 286 16.21 -15.78 11.13
CA ASP A 286 16.35 -16.46 12.41
C ASP A 286 14.95 -16.72 13.00
N LEU A 287 14.58 -17.99 13.11
CA LEU A 287 13.34 -18.42 13.73
C LEU A 287 13.65 -19.08 15.07
N TYR A 288 12.97 -18.67 16.11
CA TYR A 288 13.13 -19.17 17.47
C TYR A 288 11.85 -19.88 17.91
N ALA A 289 11.94 -21.20 18.08
CA ALA A 289 10.83 -22.03 18.49
C ALA A 289 11.01 -22.58 19.91
N ASP A 290 9.92 -22.61 20.68
CA ASP A 290 9.89 -23.23 22.00
C ASP A 290 9.76 -24.77 21.91
N GLN A 291 9.79 -25.46 23.04
CA GLN A 291 9.68 -26.93 23.11
C GLN A 291 8.34 -27.45 22.59
N GLU A 292 7.31 -26.61 22.57
CA GLU A 292 5.98 -26.93 22.03
C GLU A 292 5.85 -26.64 20.53
N SER A 293 6.95 -26.24 19.89
CA SER A 293 7.03 -25.84 18.48
C SER A 293 6.28 -24.54 18.15
N ASN A 294 6.01 -23.67 19.13
CA ASN A 294 5.50 -22.34 18.86
C ASN A 294 6.65 -21.39 18.49
N ILE A 295 6.45 -20.56 17.48
CA ILE A 295 7.39 -19.47 17.17
C ILE A 295 7.26 -18.39 18.25
N ARG A 296 8.36 -18.09 18.92
CA ARG A 296 8.44 -17.07 19.97
C ARG A 296 9.13 -15.80 19.48
N LYS A 297 10.01 -15.93 18.47
CA LYS A 297 10.70 -14.79 17.85
C LYS A 297 11.01 -15.13 16.38
N LEU A 298 10.92 -14.11 15.54
CA LEU A 298 11.29 -14.17 14.12
C LEU A 298 12.06 -12.92 13.77
N ASN A 299 13.32 -13.06 13.32
CA ASN A 299 14.10 -12.01 12.72
C ASN A 299 14.25 -12.30 11.23
N ALA A 300 14.00 -11.31 10.39
CA ALA A 300 14.18 -11.40 8.95
C ALA A 300 14.94 -10.17 8.45
N SER A 301 15.91 -10.40 7.59
CA SER A 301 16.65 -9.36 6.88
C SER A 301 16.65 -9.69 5.39
N LEU A 302 16.02 -8.86 4.58
CA LEU A 302 15.99 -8.99 3.12
C LEU A 302 16.81 -7.87 2.50
N ALA A 303 17.96 -8.20 1.94
CA ALA A 303 18.77 -7.30 1.14
C ALA A 303 18.44 -7.53 -0.36
N ILE A 304 18.18 -6.47 -1.09
CA ILE A 304 17.91 -6.49 -2.54
C ILE A 304 18.93 -5.59 -3.20
N ALA A 305 19.75 -6.17 -4.08
CA ALA A 305 20.67 -5.42 -4.93
C ALA A 305 19.88 -4.69 -6.02
N VAL A 306 20.23 -3.42 -6.29
CA VAL A 306 19.54 -2.58 -7.28
C VAL A 306 20.48 -2.35 -8.46
N PRO A 307 20.06 -2.72 -9.68
CA PRO A 307 20.87 -2.49 -10.88
C PRO A 307 21.12 -0.99 -11.13
N ALA A 308 22.31 -0.64 -11.61
CA ALA A 308 22.65 0.73 -11.94
C ALA A 308 21.77 1.33 -13.04
N SER A 309 21.28 0.49 -13.97
CA SER A 309 20.32 0.85 -15.02
C SER A 309 18.98 1.40 -14.49
N ALA A 310 18.62 1.08 -13.24
CA ALA A 310 17.41 1.62 -12.60
C ALA A 310 17.51 3.13 -12.30
N GLY A 311 18.71 3.74 -12.39
CA GLY A 311 18.91 5.16 -12.10
C GLY A 311 18.62 5.57 -10.66
N ALA A 312 18.52 4.60 -9.74
CA ALA A 312 18.22 4.87 -8.34
C ALA A 312 19.45 5.47 -7.62
N PRO A 313 19.25 6.37 -6.65
CA PRO A 313 20.35 6.95 -5.87
C PRO A 313 20.99 5.96 -4.88
N PHE A 314 20.58 4.71 -4.88
CA PHE A 314 21.08 3.62 -4.02
C PHE A 314 21.29 2.35 -4.82
N LYS A 315 22.29 1.56 -4.40
CA LYS A 315 22.66 0.28 -5.02
C LYS A 315 22.11 -0.95 -4.29
N LYS A 316 21.60 -0.78 -3.07
CA LYS A 316 21.03 -1.87 -2.28
C LYS A 316 20.00 -1.33 -1.29
N VAL A 317 18.92 -2.09 -1.10
CA VAL A 317 17.90 -1.85 -0.07
C VAL A 317 17.89 -3.04 0.87
N THR A 318 17.97 -2.79 2.18
CA THR A 318 17.84 -3.82 3.21
C THR A 318 16.63 -3.53 4.08
N ILE A 319 15.72 -4.49 4.19
CA ILE A 319 14.54 -4.42 5.05
C ILE A 319 14.79 -5.39 6.21
N ASN A 320 14.77 -4.87 7.43
CA ASN A 320 14.92 -5.67 8.64
C ASN A 320 13.59 -5.69 9.40
N GLN A 321 13.23 -6.86 9.90
CA GLN A 321 12.06 -7.08 10.75
C GLN A 321 12.45 -7.98 11.92
N SER A 322 12.01 -7.61 13.12
CA SER A 322 12.04 -8.47 14.31
C SER A 322 10.64 -8.52 14.90
N THR A 323 10.17 -9.72 15.22
CA THR A 323 8.85 -9.92 15.85
C THR A 323 9.00 -10.91 17.00
N GLU A 324 8.53 -10.53 18.18
CA GLU A 324 8.44 -11.37 19.37
C GLU A 324 6.97 -11.68 19.66
N TYR A 325 6.69 -12.90 20.10
CA TYR A 325 5.33 -13.38 20.38
C TYR A 325 5.22 -13.87 21.83
N SER A 326 4.12 -13.48 22.48
CA SER A 326 3.77 -13.92 23.82
C SER A 326 2.28 -14.21 23.93
N ASN A 327 1.83 -14.74 25.06
CA ASN A 327 0.44 -15.01 25.39
C ASN A 327 -0.32 -15.79 24.26
N LEU A 328 0.38 -16.78 23.66
CA LEU A 328 -0.13 -17.58 22.56
C LEU A 328 -1.34 -18.42 23.03
N ASN A 329 -2.48 -18.31 22.35
CA ASN A 329 -3.76 -18.92 22.71
C ASN A 329 -4.22 -18.58 24.14
N GLY A 330 -3.71 -17.49 24.73
CA GLY A 330 -4.07 -17.01 26.04
C GLY A 330 -5.26 -16.04 26.01
N ASN A 331 -5.62 -15.54 27.18
CA ASN A 331 -6.66 -14.52 27.30
C ASN A 331 -6.11 -13.14 26.92
N VAL A 332 -6.21 -12.78 25.63
CA VAL A 332 -5.78 -11.48 25.11
C VAL A 332 -6.97 -10.52 25.13
N LYS A 333 -6.72 -9.33 25.73
CA LYS A 333 -7.70 -8.24 25.71
C LYS A 333 -7.19 -7.14 24.78
N VAL A 334 -7.95 -6.91 23.71
CA VAL A 334 -7.65 -5.85 22.73
C VAL A 334 -7.91 -4.46 23.34
N ASP A 335 -7.14 -3.47 22.90
CA ASP A 335 -7.39 -2.10 23.27
C ASP A 335 -8.64 -1.58 22.57
N ASP A 336 -9.44 -0.78 23.26
CA ASP A 336 -10.62 -0.17 22.68
C ASP A 336 -10.22 1.00 21.77
N VAL A 337 -10.74 0.99 20.55
CA VAL A 337 -10.56 2.07 19.58
C VAL A 337 -11.92 2.70 19.32
N ASP A 338 -12.00 4.01 19.56
CA ASP A 338 -13.22 4.76 19.32
C ASP A 338 -13.49 4.89 17.82
N PHE A 339 -14.65 4.40 17.38
CA PHE A 339 -15.13 4.52 16.00
C PHE A 339 -16.13 5.67 15.83
N SER A 340 -16.48 6.40 16.89
CA SER A 340 -17.36 7.56 16.83
C SER A 340 -16.65 8.73 16.15
N SER A 341 -17.40 9.59 15.50
CA SER A 341 -16.89 10.80 14.84
C SER A 341 -15.76 10.56 13.83
N SER A 342 -15.68 9.35 13.27
CA SER A 342 -14.63 8.96 12.31
C SER A 342 -14.89 9.57 10.92
N VAL A 343 -13.79 9.74 10.17
CA VAL A 343 -13.81 10.13 8.76
C VAL A 343 -13.50 8.91 7.90
N SER A 344 -14.26 8.70 6.82
CA SER A 344 -13.95 7.60 5.90
C SER A 344 -12.75 7.93 5.02
N LEU A 345 -11.84 6.97 4.86
CA LEU A 345 -10.71 7.11 3.92
C LEU A 345 -11.18 7.27 2.47
N THR A 346 -12.34 6.68 2.13
CA THR A 346 -12.94 6.71 0.78
C THR A 346 -14.02 7.77 0.64
N ASP A 347 -14.13 8.70 1.59
CA ASP A 347 -15.09 9.80 1.50
C ASP A 347 -14.73 10.70 0.32
N PRO A 348 -15.56 10.77 -0.74
CA PRO A 348 -15.29 11.60 -1.91
C PRO A 348 -15.26 13.10 -1.60
N GLU A 349 -15.79 13.48 -0.43
CA GLU A 349 -15.78 14.84 0.05
C GLU A 349 -14.45 15.25 0.70
N MET A 350 -13.55 14.31 0.96
CA MET A 350 -12.24 14.54 1.59
C MET A 350 -11.18 14.88 0.55
N THR A 351 -11.13 16.16 0.18
CA THR A 351 -10.04 16.69 -0.66
C THR A 351 -8.68 16.61 0.06
N PRO A 352 -7.55 16.66 -0.67
CA PRO A 352 -6.22 16.75 -0.07
C PRO A 352 -6.08 17.89 0.95
N GLY A 353 -6.70 19.04 0.67
CA GLY A 353 -6.73 20.17 1.61
C GLY A 353 -7.52 19.86 2.89
N LYS A 354 -8.64 19.15 2.80
CA LYS A 354 -9.39 18.70 3.99
C LYS A 354 -8.62 17.67 4.80
N TRP A 355 -7.91 16.74 4.14
CA TRP A 355 -7.01 15.83 4.82
C TRP A 355 -5.95 16.57 5.60
N LEU A 356 -5.30 17.61 5.02
CA LEU A 356 -4.35 18.43 5.74
C LEU A 356 -4.98 19.08 6.99
N ARG A 357 -6.18 19.65 6.85
CA ARG A 357 -6.91 20.28 7.96
C ARG A 357 -7.47 19.30 8.98
N HIS A 358 -7.52 18.02 8.65
CA HIS A 358 -7.88 16.98 9.60
C HIS A 358 -6.84 16.79 10.70
N PHE A 359 -5.59 17.21 10.46
CA PHE A 359 -4.52 17.17 11.45
C PHE A 359 -4.31 18.51 12.15
N ASP A 360 -3.84 18.43 13.40
CA ASP A 360 -3.38 19.60 14.12
C ASP A 360 -2.20 20.25 13.37
N PRO A 361 -2.21 21.58 13.12
CA PRO A 361 -1.12 22.27 12.42
C PRO A 361 0.27 22.10 13.07
N SER A 362 0.34 21.82 14.37
CA SER A 362 1.58 21.57 15.10
C SER A 362 2.07 20.12 15.02
N SER A 363 1.23 19.18 14.50
CA SER A 363 1.56 17.76 14.46
C SER A 363 2.60 17.42 13.38
N VAL A 364 3.35 16.36 13.62
CA VAL A 364 4.30 15.82 12.64
C VAL A 364 3.59 15.35 11.38
N ALA A 365 2.42 14.73 11.50
CA ALA A 365 1.63 14.28 10.35
C ALA A 365 1.23 15.44 9.43
N HIS A 366 0.80 16.57 10.00
CA HIS A 366 0.51 17.79 9.22
C HIS A 366 1.77 18.34 8.52
N LYS A 367 2.91 18.38 9.22
CA LYS A 367 4.20 18.78 8.64
C LYS A 367 4.56 17.89 7.45
N TRP A 368 4.45 16.57 7.59
CA TRP A 368 4.77 15.62 6.51
C TRP A 368 3.85 15.78 5.31
N LEU A 369 2.54 15.94 5.51
CA LEU A 369 1.60 16.20 4.43
C LEU A 369 1.98 17.46 3.62
N LYS A 370 2.45 18.52 4.29
CA LYS A 370 2.98 19.69 3.60
C LYS A 370 4.25 19.40 2.82
N GLN A 371 5.17 18.65 3.40
CA GLN A 371 6.45 18.30 2.74
C GLN A 371 6.25 17.46 1.47
N VAL A 372 5.27 16.56 1.45
CA VAL A 372 4.92 15.81 0.23
C VAL A 372 4.11 16.64 -0.78
N GLY A 373 3.89 17.93 -0.52
CA GLY A 373 3.30 18.85 -1.47
C GLY A 373 1.77 18.81 -1.57
N VAL A 374 1.07 18.34 -0.54
CA VAL A 374 -0.42 18.31 -0.52
C VAL A 374 -1.02 19.70 -0.74
N THR A 375 -0.32 20.78 -0.34
CA THR A 375 -0.76 22.17 -0.55
C THR A 375 -0.43 22.69 -1.94
N LYS A 376 0.50 22.07 -2.66
CA LYS A 376 0.91 22.51 -3.99
C LYS A 376 -0.14 22.15 -5.01
N LYS A 377 -0.61 23.15 -5.75
CA LYS A 377 -1.62 23.01 -6.79
C LYS A 377 -1.14 23.70 -8.04
N TRP A 378 -1.23 22.99 -9.14
CA TRP A 378 -0.87 23.50 -10.45
C TRP A 378 -1.90 23.02 -11.48
N THR A 379 -2.40 23.95 -12.30
CA THR A 379 -3.30 23.62 -13.41
C THR A 379 -3.11 24.59 -14.57
N THR A 380 -3.48 24.17 -15.77
CA THR A 380 -3.47 25.00 -16.97
C THR A 380 -4.86 25.02 -17.59
N ILE A 381 -5.25 26.18 -18.11
CA ILE A 381 -6.52 26.38 -18.81
C ILE A 381 -6.23 27.02 -20.17
N PRO A 382 -6.70 26.47 -21.29
CA PRO A 382 -6.58 27.13 -22.59
C PRO A 382 -7.39 28.42 -22.59
N VAL A 383 -6.81 29.52 -23.13
CA VAL A 383 -7.50 30.82 -23.26
C VAL A 383 -8.11 30.97 -24.65
N SER A 384 -7.53 30.32 -25.67
CA SER A 384 -8.08 30.26 -27.03
C SER A 384 -7.73 28.94 -27.70
N THR A 385 -8.68 28.34 -28.40
CA THR A 385 -8.54 27.04 -29.06
C THR A 385 -8.43 27.14 -30.58
N THR A 386 -7.94 28.22 -31.15
CA THR A 386 -7.95 28.46 -32.61
C THR A 386 -7.15 27.44 -33.44
N ASN A 387 -6.36 26.56 -32.82
CA ASN A 387 -5.52 25.59 -33.53
C ASN A 387 -5.57 24.14 -32.98
N TYR A 388 -6.52 23.80 -32.16
CA TYR A 388 -6.65 22.42 -31.67
C TYR A 388 -7.99 21.83 -32.14
N ASP A 389 -7.96 20.91 -33.08
CA ASP A 389 -9.01 19.95 -33.41
C ASP A 389 -9.18 18.88 -32.30
N ASP A 390 -9.04 19.27 -31.05
CA ASP A 390 -9.06 18.34 -29.92
C ASP A 390 -10.44 18.35 -29.27
N TRP A 391 -11.21 17.32 -29.58
CA TRP A 391 -12.49 16.96 -28.95
C TRP A 391 -12.45 16.90 -27.40
N PHE A 392 -11.25 16.92 -26.80
CA PHE A 392 -11.06 17.00 -25.35
C PHE A 392 -11.53 18.32 -24.71
N TYR A 393 -11.70 19.41 -25.48
CA TYR A 393 -12.04 20.72 -24.96
C TYR A 393 -13.42 21.26 -25.38
N ASP A 394 -14.18 20.49 -26.17
CA ASP A 394 -15.46 20.93 -26.72
C ASP A 394 -16.51 21.26 -25.63
N ASP A 395 -16.44 20.63 -24.46
CA ASP A 395 -17.34 20.89 -23.33
C ASP A 395 -16.71 21.74 -22.23
N MET A 396 -15.46 22.23 -22.39
CA MET A 396 -14.76 23.00 -21.38
C MET A 396 -15.10 24.48 -21.43
N ALA A 397 -15.53 25.04 -20.28
CA ALA A 397 -15.72 26.48 -20.16
C ALA A 397 -14.39 27.24 -20.24
N LEU A 398 -14.18 28.02 -21.30
CA LEU A 398 -12.93 28.75 -21.55
C LEU A 398 -12.93 30.15 -20.92
N PRO A 399 -11.78 30.64 -20.43
CA PRO A 399 -11.61 32.03 -20.04
C PRO A 399 -11.90 32.99 -21.21
N TYR A 400 -12.40 34.18 -20.89
CA TYR A 400 -12.61 35.24 -21.90
C TYR A 400 -12.31 36.63 -21.30
N THR A 401 -12.06 37.58 -22.18
CA THR A 401 -11.78 38.96 -21.78
C THR A 401 -13.02 39.84 -21.96
N LYS A 402 -13.42 40.58 -20.89
CA LYS A 402 -14.49 41.56 -20.90
C LYS A 402 -14.00 42.88 -20.31
N SER A 403 -14.11 43.96 -21.06
CA SER A 403 -13.64 45.30 -20.62
C SER A 403 -12.22 45.30 -20.04
N GLY A 404 -11.30 44.59 -20.68
CA GLY A 404 -9.90 44.44 -20.23
C GLY A 404 -9.67 43.55 -19.00
N THR A 405 -10.70 42.87 -18.53
CA THR A 405 -10.62 41.95 -17.39
C THR A 405 -10.80 40.50 -17.88
N MET A 406 -9.88 39.63 -17.52
CA MET A 406 -10.02 38.19 -17.78
C MET A 406 -11.03 37.60 -16.80
N MET A 407 -12.06 36.99 -17.35
CA MET A 407 -13.10 36.24 -16.65
C MET A 407 -12.80 34.74 -16.79
N VAL A 408 -12.83 34.00 -15.68
CA VAL A 408 -12.48 32.58 -15.60
C VAL A 408 -13.62 31.74 -15.03
N PRO A 409 -13.76 30.48 -15.48
CA PRO A 409 -14.81 29.59 -14.99
C PRO A 409 -14.55 29.22 -13.52
N LEU A 410 -15.45 29.65 -12.64
CA LEU A 410 -15.26 29.53 -11.19
C LEU A 410 -15.21 28.06 -10.75
N ARG A 411 -16.17 27.24 -11.20
CA ARG A 411 -16.30 25.86 -10.74
C ARG A 411 -15.04 25.06 -11.01
N PHE A 412 -14.55 25.09 -12.25
CA PHE A 412 -13.34 24.36 -12.65
C PHE A 412 -12.15 24.74 -11.75
N ILE A 413 -11.87 26.03 -11.57
CA ILE A 413 -10.72 26.47 -10.77
C ILE A 413 -10.89 26.11 -9.29
N THR A 414 -12.10 26.20 -8.74
CA THR A 414 -12.31 25.84 -7.33
C THR A 414 -12.14 24.34 -7.08
N GLU A 415 -12.57 23.49 -8.02
CA GLU A 415 -12.35 22.04 -7.95
C GLU A 415 -10.86 21.69 -8.01
N GLU A 416 -10.11 22.29 -8.93
CA GLU A 416 -8.65 22.09 -9.06
C GLU A 416 -7.87 22.57 -7.82
N PHE A 417 -8.36 23.59 -7.12
CA PHE A 417 -7.70 24.17 -5.95
C PHE A 417 -8.26 23.69 -4.59
N ASP A 418 -8.92 22.54 -4.54
CA ASP A 418 -9.53 22.01 -3.32
C ASP A 418 -10.42 23.01 -2.60
N ALA A 419 -11.24 23.76 -3.34
CA ALA A 419 -12.20 24.70 -2.78
C ALA A 419 -13.63 24.27 -3.12
N LYS A 420 -14.56 24.54 -2.22
CA LYS A 420 -15.97 24.20 -2.36
C LYS A 420 -16.84 25.39 -2.62
N LEU A 421 -17.85 25.19 -3.47
CA LEU A 421 -18.87 26.16 -3.78
C LEU A 421 -20.18 25.78 -3.07
N LYS A 422 -20.76 26.73 -2.34
CA LYS A 422 -22.07 26.58 -1.74
C LYS A 422 -22.97 27.79 -2.09
N TRP A 423 -24.06 27.50 -2.77
CA TRP A 423 -25.07 28.52 -3.05
C TRP A 423 -25.97 28.77 -1.85
N GLU A 424 -26.19 30.04 -1.53
CA GLU A 424 -27.20 30.51 -0.57
C GLU A 424 -28.30 31.26 -1.32
N GLY A 425 -29.37 30.54 -1.64
CA GLY A 425 -30.39 31.00 -2.54
C GLY A 425 -29.89 31.12 -3.99
N LYS A 426 -30.36 32.15 -4.74
CA LYS A 426 -30.02 32.33 -6.17
C LYS A 426 -28.94 33.37 -6.42
N THR A 427 -28.53 34.12 -5.40
CA THR A 427 -27.70 35.31 -5.58
C THR A 427 -26.42 35.33 -4.78
N LYS A 428 -26.31 34.55 -3.71
CA LYS A 428 -25.11 34.47 -2.89
C LYS A 428 -24.38 33.14 -3.09
N LEU A 429 -23.08 33.21 -3.14
CA LEU A 429 -22.20 32.07 -3.29
C LEU A 429 -21.08 32.17 -2.28
N THR A 430 -20.83 31.08 -1.55
CA THR A 430 -19.72 30.94 -0.63
C THR A 430 -18.70 30.01 -1.24
N ILE A 431 -17.44 30.44 -1.28
CA ILE A 431 -16.26 29.65 -1.63
C ILE A 431 -15.52 29.33 -0.34
N THR A 432 -15.29 28.06 -0.05
CA THR A 432 -14.48 27.62 1.10
C THR A 432 -13.23 26.92 0.59
N ASP A 433 -12.07 27.48 0.88
CA ASP A 433 -10.77 26.85 0.56
C ASP A 433 -10.49 25.74 1.58
N ASP A 434 -10.42 24.49 1.12
CA ASP A 434 -10.20 23.34 2.00
C ASP A 434 -8.77 23.26 2.55
N ILE A 435 -7.78 23.93 1.93
CA ILE A 435 -6.39 23.95 2.43
C ILE A 435 -6.23 24.93 3.59
N THR A 436 -6.68 26.17 3.41
CA THR A 436 -6.49 27.24 4.41
C THR A 436 -7.70 27.39 5.36
N GLY A 437 -8.87 26.92 4.94
CA GLY A 437 -10.14 27.18 5.61
C GLY A 437 -10.67 28.59 5.38
N ALA A 438 -10.05 29.37 4.49
CA ALA A 438 -10.53 30.70 4.16
C ALA A 438 -11.90 30.64 3.48
N VAL A 439 -12.72 31.62 3.78
CA VAL A 439 -14.07 31.74 3.22
C VAL A 439 -14.18 33.05 2.43
N ALA A 440 -14.63 32.93 1.18
CA ALA A 440 -14.97 34.08 0.35
C ALA A 440 -16.46 34.03 0.01
N GLU A 441 -17.17 35.19 0.19
CA GLU A 441 -18.56 35.35 -0.15
C GLU A 441 -18.72 36.26 -1.37
N LEU A 442 -19.41 35.78 -2.37
CA LEU A 442 -19.72 36.48 -3.60
C LEU A 442 -21.23 36.76 -3.66
N THR A 443 -21.59 37.88 -4.25
CA THR A 443 -22.99 38.20 -4.58
C THR A 443 -23.10 38.44 -6.08
N MET A 444 -24.06 37.79 -6.73
CA MET A 444 -24.31 37.97 -8.16
C MET A 444 -24.63 39.43 -8.47
N ASN A 445 -24.10 39.93 -9.57
CA ASN A 445 -24.24 41.31 -10.00
C ASN A 445 -23.61 42.35 -9.06
N SER A 446 -22.84 41.94 -8.04
CA SER A 446 -22.10 42.83 -7.16
C SER A 446 -20.61 42.77 -7.45
N LYS A 447 -19.95 43.94 -7.50
CA LYS A 447 -18.49 44.03 -7.57
C LYS A 447 -17.80 43.87 -6.21
N GLN A 448 -18.57 43.67 -5.14
CA GLN A 448 -18.04 43.47 -3.79
C GLN A 448 -18.10 42.00 -3.40
N ALA A 449 -16.99 41.48 -2.94
CA ALA A 449 -16.86 40.18 -2.30
C ALA A 449 -16.36 40.39 -0.87
N LYS A 450 -16.62 39.40 0.03
CA LYS A 450 -16.01 39.35 1.35
C LYS A 450 -15.00 38.19 1.38
N VAL A 451 -13.78 38.44 1.83
CA VAL A 451 -12.73 37.46 1.97
C VAL A 451 -12.20 37.52 3.39
N GLY A 452 -12.40 36.49 4.20
CA GLY A 452 -12.01 36.48 5.60
C GLY A 452 -12.64 37.66 6.39
N GLY A 453 -13.84 38.08 6.02
CA GLY A 453 -14.55 39.24 6.64
C GLY A 453 -14.17 40.60 6.06
N GLN A 454 -13.12 40.71 5.24
CA GLN A 454 -12.73 42.00 4.59
C GLN A 454 -13.40 42.14 3.22
N THR A 455 -13.70 43.38 2.83
CA THR A 455 -14.29 43.66 1.52
C THR A 455 -13.22 43.70 0.44
N LEU A 456 -13.38 42.83 -0.58
CA LEU A 456 -12.62 42.86 -1.82
C LEU A 456 -13.47 43.49 -2.93
N VAL A 457 -12.96 44.53 -3.59
CA VAL A 457 -13.62 45.17 -4.74
C VAL A 457 -13.11 44.52 -6.04
N MET A 458 -14.00 43.88 -6.78
CA MET A 458 -13.73 43.25 -8.06
C MET A 458 -13.92 44.26 -9.21
N PRO A 459 -13.12 44.15 -10.30
CA PRO A 459 -13.26 45.02 -11.46
C PRO A 459 -14.60 44.83 -12.19
N LEU A 460 -15.09 43.58 -12.22
CA LEU A 460 -16.38 43.15 -12.74
C LEU A 460 -17.12 42.28 -11.74
N ALA A 461 -18.44 42.30 -11.79
CA ALA A 461 -19.27 41.41 -10.98
C ALA A 461 -19.21 39.96 -11.53
N PRO A 462 -19.43 38.94 -10.68
CA PRO A 462 -19.66 37.57 -11.15
C PRO A 462 -20.82 37.52 -12.13
N GLU A 463 -20.68 36.76 -13.22
CA GLU A 463 -21.75 36.62 -14.22
C GLU A 463 -21.87 35.19 -14.73
N VAL A 464 -23.06 34.83 -15.14
CA VAL A 464 -23.33 33.55 -15.79
C VAL A 464 -23.28 33.76 -17.32
N LYS A 465 -22.46 32.98 -18.01
CA LYS A 465 -22.38 32.94 -19.44
C LYS A 465 -22.42 31.47 -19.88
N ASP A 466 -23.26 31.13 -20.84
CA ASP A 466 -23.42 29.75 -21.37
C ASP A 466 -23.61 28.68 -20.26
N GLY A 467 -24.40 29.03 -19.23
CA GLY A 467 -24.70 28.18 -18.08
C GLY A 467 -23.54 28.04 -17.06
N GLN A 468 -22.41 28.66 -17.30
CA GLN A 468 -21.24 28.61 -16.41
C GLN A 468 -21.04 29.92 -15.66
N LEU A 469 -20.60 29.83 -14.40
CA LEU A 469 -20.32 31.02 -13.59
C LEU A 469 -18.86 31.45 -13.78
N TYR A 470 -18.70 32.73 -14.10
CA TYR A 470 -17.40 33.35 -14.31
C TYR A 470 -17.15 34.47 -13.28
N VAL A 471 -15.86 34.58 -12.90
CA VAL A 471 -15.39 35.63 -11.99
C VAL A 471 -14.07 36.23 -12.52
N PRO A 472 -13.71 37.49 -12.12
CA PRO A 472 -12.42 38.06 -12.49
C PRO A 472 -11.26 37.27 -11.95
N LEU A 473 -10.31 36.85 -12.82
CA LEU A 473 -9.14 36.02 -12.47
C LEU A 473 -8.34 36.56 -11.28
N ARG A 474 -7.98 37.87 -11.30
CA ARG A 474 -7.20 38.49 -10.21
C ARG A 474 -7.94 38.43 -8.86
N SER A 475 -9.26 38.61 -8.87
CA SER A 475 -10.05 38.51 -7.66
C SER A 475 -10.10 37.07 -7.12
N LEU A 476 -10.24 36.08 -8.01
CA LEU A 476 -10.22 34.68 -7.60
C LEU A 476 -8.84 34.25 -7.09
N SER A 477 -7.76 34.72 -7.72
CA SER A 477 -6.40 34.53 -7.25
C SER A 477 -6.19 35.05 -5.82
N GLN A 478 -6.74 36.22 -5.50
CA GLN A 478 -6.69 36.79 -4.14
C GLN A 478 -7.56 35.99 -3.14
N MET A 479 -8.67 35.41 -3.58
CA MET A 479 -9.57 34.61 -2.72
C MET A 479 -8.95 33.25 -2.35
N LEU A 480 -8.24 32.61 -3.30
CA LEU A 480 -7.70 31.26 -3.15
C LEU A 480 -6.18 31.22 -2.99
N GLY A 481 -5.50 32.38 -3.01
CA GLY A 481 -4.05 32.46 -2.74
C GLY A 481 -3.18 31.81 -3.82
N PHE A 482 -3.58 31.82 -5.09
CA PHE A 482 -2.74 31.34 -6.18
C PHE A 482 -2.16 32.45 -7.02
N THR A 483 -1.03 32.19 -7.69
CA THR A 483 -0.43 33.02 -8.72
C THR A 483 -0.85 32.56 -10.11
N PHE A 484 -0.71 33.42 -11.12
CA PHE A 484 -1.05 33.05 -12.48
C PHE A 484 -0.11 33.73 -13.50
N THR A 485 0.14 33.02 -14.61
CA THR A 485 0.83 33.49 -15.79
C THR A 485 0.04 33.19 -17.06
N ILE A 486 0.14 34.05 -18.06
CA ILE A 486 -0.44 33.81 -19.37
C ILE A 486 0.70 33.51 -20.32
N ASN A 487 0.81 32.25 -20.73
CA ASN A 487 1.83 31.76 -21.64
C ASN A 487 1.30 31.75 -23.07
N LYS A 488 2.17 32.09 -24.04
CA LYS A 488 1.85 32.02 -25.46
C LYS A 488 2.88 31.13 -26.13
N HIS A 489 2.40 30.13 -26.84
CA HIS A 489 3.26 29.25 -27.62
C HIS A 489 2.52 28.84 -28.91
N ASP A 490 3.14 28.98 -30.08
CA ASP A 490 2.63 28.60 -31.41
C ASP A 490 1.19 29.07 -31.71
N GLY A 491 0.88 30.33 -31.35
CA GLY A 491 -0.44 30.93 -31.59
C GLY A 491 -1.52 30.58 -30.57
N SER A 492 -1.25 29.65 -29.67
CA SER A 492 -2.13 29.28 -28.56
C SER A 492 -1.79 30.07 -27.30
N GLN A 493 -2.81 30.33 -26.48
CA GLN A 493 -2.64 31.00 -25.18
C GLN A 493 -3.14 30.09 -24.06
N TRP A 494 -2.33 29.96 -23.01
CA TRP A 494 -2.62 29.17 -21.84
C TRP A 494 -2.52 30.02 -20.58
N LEU A 495 -3.50 29.84 -19.71
CA LEU A 495 -3.47 30.38 -18.36
C LEU A 495 -2.91 29.30 -17.44
N GLU A 496 -1.76 29.56 -16.86
CA GLU A 496 -1.13 28.71 -15.86
C GLU A 496 -1.44 29.26 -14.49
N LEU A 497 -1.96 28.42 -13.60
CA LEU A 497 -2.31 28.74 -12.22
C LEU A 497 -1.44 27.90 -11.28
N ASN A 498 -0.84 28.54 -10.28
CA ASN A 498 0.06 27.89 -9.36
C ASN A 498 -0.16 28.37 -7.92
N ARG A 499 -0.21 27.43 -6.98
CA ARG A 499 -0.25 27.67 -5.53
C ARG A 499 0.78 26.78 -4.85
N GLU A 500 1.73 27.37 -4.12
CA GLU A 500 2.76 26.67 -3.34
C GLU A 500 2.29 26.19 -1.96
#